data_35017ed9a92da8452273c1976961e3d9
#
_entry.id   35017ed9a92da8452273c1976961e3d9
#
_cell.length_a   1.000
_cell.length_b   1.000
_cell.length_c   1.000
_cell.angle_alpha   90.00
_cell.angle_beta   90.00
_cell.angle_gamma   90.00
#
_symmetry.space_group_name_H-M   'P 1'
#
loop_
_entity.id
_entity.type
_entity.pdbx_description
1 polymer ?
#
loop_
_entity_poly.entity_id
_entity_poly.type
_entity_poly.pdbx_seq_one_letter_code
_entity_poly.pdbx_strand_id
1 'polypeptide(L)'
;MNIEALKEGECDITVTTKNGKKAVCHIVVKKAGDHKYDSTIEKASTSKDGKIIDKCSRCGNVKVAQVISHPTKVVLNKSNFVYDGKVKTPTVTVTSADGKTVDSSNYDISYANGRKDAGTYDVKVTFKGNYTGSLTTKFTIAKANQSLKIKSPKKKMKVGAKAKIKIKANKGHGKVTYKVSNKKIAKINKGKLIALKKGKVKLTVTLKATKNYKQKKVTITIKVK
;
A
#
# COMPACT_ATOMS: atom_id res chain seq x y z
N MET A 1 -29.61 55.61 -0.36
CA MET A 1 -28.85 56.45 0.57
C MET A 1 -27.50 55.75 0.79
N ASN A 2 -26.40 56.43 0.48
CA ASN A 2 -25.05 55.91 0.75
C ASN A 2 -24.52 56.63 1.99
N ILE A 3 -23.88 55.88 2.89
CA ILE A 3 -23.29 56.39 4.12
C ILE A 3 -21.78 56.22 3.99
N GLU A 4 -21.03 57.29 4.14
CA GLU A 4 -19.55 57.27 4.12
C GLU A 4 -19.03 57.58 5.52
N ALA A 5 -18.08 56.74 5.98
CA ALA A 5 -17.45 56.92 7.27
C ALA A 5 -16.22 57.84 7.15
N LEU A 6 -16.24 59.00 7.76
CA LEU A 6 -15.17 60.02 7.68
C LEU A 6 -14.10 59.85 8.77
N LYS A 7 -14.43 59.32 9.94
CA LYS A 7 -13.54 59.11 11.09
C LYS A 7 -14.03 57.98 11.99
N GLU A 8 -13.18 57.54 12.88
CA GLU A 8 -13.55 56.60 13.95
C GLU A 8 -14.58 57.25 14.89
N GLY A 9 -15.48 56.42 15.43
CA GLY A 9 -16.47 56.85 16.39
C GLY A 9 -17.75 56.05 16.32
N GLU A 10 -18.72 56.46 17.09
CA GLU A 10 -20.03 55.82 17.12
C GLU A 10 -21.10 56.87 16.79
N CYS A 11 -22.13 56.48 16.07
CA CYS A 11 -23.27 57.35 15.78
C CYS A 11 -24.54 56.57 15.60
N ASP A 12 -25.66 57.19 15.93
CA ASP A 12 -26.99 56.64 15.68
C ASP A 12 -27.59 57.32 14.45
N ILE A 13 -28.02 56.50 13.50
CA ILE A 13 -28.82 56.96 12.37
C ILE A 13 -30.28 56.67 12.67
N THR A 14 -31.05 57.74 12.84
CA THR A 14 -32.48 57.66 13.06
C THR A 14 -33.24 57.95 11.77
N VAL A 15 -34.06 57.00 11.34
CA VAL A 15 -35.01 57.18 10.24
C VAL A 15 -36.38 57.39 10.84
N THR A 16 -37.01 58.49 10.46
CA THR A 16 -38.40 58.84 10.89
C THR A 16 -39.34 58.82 9.68
N THR A 17 -40.42 58.08 9.77
CA THR A 17 -41.46 58.01 8.72
C THR A 17 -42.38 59.23 8.83
N LYS A 18 -43.16 59.56 7.77
CA LYS A 18 -44.10 60.64 7.77
C LYS A 18 -45.18 60.57 8.89
N ASN A 19 -45.47 59.37 9.37
CA ASN A 19 -46.39 59.11 10.47
C ASN A 19 -45.71 59.06 11.86
N GLY A 20 -44.45 59.53 11.96
CA GLY A 20 -43.74 59.71 13.22
C GLY A 20 -43.09 58.49 13.79
N LYS A 21 -43.15 57.29 13.12
CA LYS A 21 -42.44 56.09 13.57
C LYS A 21 -40.95 56.28 13.34
N LYS A 22 -40.15 55.88 14.35
CA LYS A 22 -38.68 55.98 14.34
C LYS A 22 -38.05 54.62 14.35
N ALA A 23 -36.99 54.46 13.58
CA ALA A 23 -36.05 53.32 13.66
C ALA A 23 -34.64 53.87 13.85
N VAL A 24 -33.89 53.34 14.79
CA VAL A 24 -32.51 53.73 15.08
C VAL A 24 -31.57 52.61 14.68
N CYS A 25 -30.51 52.93 13.94
CA CYS A 25 -29.42 52.05 13.61
C CYS A 25 -28.15 52.59 14.25
N HIS A 26 -27.59 51.87 15.21
CA HIS A 26 -26.31 52.20 15.83
C HIS A 26 -25.16 51.78 14.93
N ILE A 27 -24.27 52.71 14.56
CA ILE A 27 -23.10 52.47 13.69
C ILE A 27 -21.83 52.76 14.47
N VAL A 28 -20.92 51.78 14.47
CA VAL A 28 -19.57 51.88 15.06
C VAL A 28 -18.55 51.88 13.93
N VAL A 29 -17.85 53.00 13.74
CA VAL A 29 -16.74 53.14 12.80
C VAL A 29 -15.44 52.89 13.55
N LYS A 30 -14.70 51.84 13.18
CA LYS A 30 -13.42 51.48 13.76
C LYS A 30 -12.29 51.77 12.77
N LYS A 31 -11.07 52.01 13.31
CA LYS A 31 -9.88 52.30 12.50
C LYS A 31 -9.59 51.19 11.51
N ALA A 32 -9.36 51.53 10.24
CA ALA A 32 -8.92 50.62 9.22
C ALA A 32 -7.55 50.03 9.60
N GLY A 33 -7.40 48.71 9.55
CA GLY A 33 -6.14 48.00 9.82
C GLY A 33 -5.98 47.46 11.23
N ASP A 34 -6.84 47.82 12.18
CA ASP A 34 -6.75 47.31 13.58
C ASP A 34 -7.58 46.03 13.79
N HIS A 35 -7.38 45.06 12.89
CA HIS A 35 -8.07 43.78 12.93
C HIS A 35 -7.35 42.80 13.84
N LYS A 36 -8.07 42.24 14.82
CA LYS A 36 -7.61 41.09 15.61
C LYS A 36 -8.29 39.83 15.05
N TYR A 37 -7.52 38.97 14.40
CA TYR A 37 -8.03 37.76 13.80
C TYR A 37 -7.84 36.54 14.72
N ASP A 38 -8.89 35.74 14.87
CA ASP A 38 -8.88 34.41 15.47
C ASP A 38 -9.02 33.39 14.34
N SER A 39 -8.09 32.42 14.31
CA SER A 39 -8.03 31.41 13.26
C SER A 39 -8.80 30.15 13.63
N THR A 40 -9.60 29.66 12.72
CA THR A 40 -10.28 28.35 12.82
C THR A 40 -9.88 27.46 11.67
N ILE A 41 -9.87 26.13 11.89
CA ILE A 41 -9.45 25.15 10.89
C ILE A 41 -10.65 24.29 10.52
N GLU A 42 -11.06 24.36 9.25
CA GLU A 42 -11.89 23.35 8.61
C GLU A 42 -10.95 22.29 8.03
N LYS A 43 -10.95 21.08 8.61
CA LYS A 43 -10.02 20.01 8.19
C LYS A 43 -10.31 19.52 6.77
N ALA A 44 -9.24 19.24 6.03
CA ALA A 44 -9.36 18.53 4.76
C ALA A 44 -9.74 17.05 5.00
N SER A 45 -10.66 16.53 4.21
CA SER A 45 -10.99 15.10 4.15
C SER A 45 -10.25 14.43 3.01
N THR A 46 -10.47 13.14 2.76
CA THR A 46 -9.88 12.43 1.60
C THR A 46 -10.54 12.78 0.25
N SER A 47 -11.50 13.67 0.23
CA SER A 47 -12.25 14.05 -0.98
C SER A 47 -12.58 15.52 -1.07
N LYS A 48 -12.27 16.32 -0.03
CA LYS A 48 -12.60 17.74 0.04
C LYS A 48 -11.48 18.50 0.71
N ASP A 49 -11.10 19.65 0.11
CA ASP A 49 -10.13 20.58 0.69
C ASP A 49 -10.64 21.15 2.01
N GLY A 50 -9.72 21.38 2.91
CA GLY A 50 -9.91 22.14 4.12
C GLY A 50 -9.46 23.59 3.92
N LYS A 51 -9.61 24.37 4.95
CA LYS A 51 -9.16 25.79 4.95
C LYS A 51 -8.88 26.29 6.36
N ILE A 52 -7.96 27.21 6.45
CA ILE A 52 -7.77 28.06 7.61
C ILE A 52 -8.54 29.34 7.36
N ILE A 53 -9.44 29.67 8.27
CA ILE A 53 -10.32 30.84 8.20
C ILE A 53 -9.95 31.76 9.34
N ASP A 54 -9.60 32.98 8.99
CA ASP A 54 -9.37 34.05 9.95
C ASP A 54 -10.62 34.90 10.04
N LYS A 55 -11.19 35.00 11.24
CA LYS A 55 -12.34 35.86 11.54
C LYS A 55 -11.91 36.96 12.50
N CYS A 56 -12.15 38.21 12.11
CA CYS A 56 -11.86 39.31 13.00
C CYS A 56 -12.85 39.35 14.16
N SER A 57 -12.34 39.29 15.39
CA SER A 57 -13.15 39.33 16.63
C SER A 57 -13.82 40.70 16.85
N ARG A 58 -13.30 41.77 16.21
CA ARG A 58 -13.80 43.12 16.36
C ARG A 58 -14.92 43.50 15.36
N CYS A 59 -14.75 43.16 14.07
CA CYS A 59 -15.66 43.57 13.00
C CYS A 59 -16.35 42.38 12.30
N GLY A 60 -16.03 41.13 12.64
CA GLY A 60 -16.61 39.96 12.01
C GLY A 60 -16.09 39.65 10.60
N ASN A 61 -15.17 40.46 10.05
CA ASN A 61 -14.60 40.21 8.73
C ASN A 61 -13.95 38.83 8.66
N VAL A 62 -14.22 38.09 7.59
CA VAL A 62 -13.76 36.72 7.38
C VAL A 62 -12.89 36.66 6.13
N LYS A 63 -11.71 36.04 6.23
CA LYS A 63 -10.85 35.73 5.08
C LYS A 63 -10.39 34.28 5.14
N VAL A 64 -10.23 33.65 3.98
CA VAL A 64 -9.53 32.36 3.86
C VAL A 64 -8.06 32.67 3.85
N ALA A 65 -7.34 32.33 4.95
CA ALA A 65 -5.92 32.56 5.07
C ALA A 65 -5.12 31.52 4.27
N GLN A 66 -5.59 30.26 4.25
CA GLN A 66 -4.93 29.18 3.55
C GLN A 66 -5.93 28.09 3.16
N VAL A 67 -5.75 27.51 1.96
CA VAL A 67 -6.42 26.26 1.54
C VAL A 67 -5.53 25.08 1.96
N ILE A 68 -6.14 24.06 2.56
CA ILE A 68 -5.51 22.80 2.91
C ILE A 68 -5.93 21.78 1.86
N SER A 69 -5.06 21.52 0.90
CA SER A 69 -5.36 20.60 -0.21
C SER A 69 -5.54 19.19 0.28
N HIS A 70 -6.63 18.51 -0.12
CA HIS A 70 -6.97 17.17 0.36
C HIS A 70 -5.99 16.08 -0.11
N PRO A 71 -5.73 15.04 0.70
CA PRO A 71 -4.86 13.94 0.32
C PRO A 71 -5.57 13.02 -0.70
N THR A 72 -4.90 12.73 -1.82
CA THR A 72 -5.46 11.94 -2.93
C THR A 72 -4.79 10.59 -3.11
N LYS A 73 -3.50 10.48 -2.80
CA LYS A 73 -2.72 9.30 -3.17
C LYS A 73 -1.73 8.90 -2.08
N VAL A 74 -1.68 7.59 -1.83
CA VAL A 74 -0.64 6.95 -1.01
C VAL A 74 0.32 6.20 -1.94
N VAL A 75 1.59 6.58 -1.93
CA VAL A 75 2.64 6.01 -2.74
C VAL A 75 3.59 5.21 -1.85
N LEU A 76 3.92 3.99 -2.26
CA LEU A 76 4.94 3.16 -1.62
C LEU A 76 6.24 3.25 -2.42
N ASN A 77 7.38 3.37 -1.74
CA ASN A 77 8.70 3.32 -2.40
C ASN A 77 8.91 1.99 -3.14
N LYS A 78 8.26 0.91 -2.68
CA LYS A 78 8.25 -0.40 -3.31
C LYS A 78 6.96 -1.14 -3.01
N SER A 79 6.25 -1.57 -4.05
CA SER A 79 4.97 -2.30 -3.95
C SER A 79 5.10 -3.80 -4.23
N ASN A 80 6.24 -4.27 -4.77
CA ASN A 80 6.44 -5.68 -5.12
C ASN A 80 7.73 -6.22 -4.51
N PHE A 81 7.61 -7.26 -3.71
CA PHE A 81 8.70 -7.96 -3.07
C PHE A 81 8.70 -9.44 -3.48
N VAL A 82 9.80 -10.13 -3.26
CA VAL A 82 9.89 -11.59 -3.33
C VAL A 82 10.15 -12.10 -1.93
N TYR A 83 9.52 -13.21 -1.57
CA TYR A 83 9.70 -13.85 -0.27
C TYR A 83 11.17 -14.14 0.02
N ASP A 84 11.66 -13.66 1.15
CA ASP A 84 13.01 -13.87 1.67
C ASP A 84 13.03 -14.22 3.17
N GLY A 85 11.85 -14.40 3.77
CA GLY A 85 11.67 -14.69 5.18
C GLY A 85 11.78 -13.49 6.11
N LYS A 86 11.90 -12.26 5.57
CA LYS A 86 11.96 -11.01 6.34
C LYS A 86 10.65 -10.24 6.26
N VAL A 87 10.30 -9.56 7.33
CA VAL A 87 9.14 -8.63 7.36
C VAL A 87 9.37 -7.50 6.36
N LYS A 88 8.31 -7.12 5.61
CA LYS A 88 8.35 -6.00 4.67
C LYS A 88 7.61 -4.79 5.25
N THR A 89 8.27 -3.63 5.15
CA THR A 89 7.75 -2.36 5.65
C THR A 89 8.15 -1.27 4.65
N PRO A 90 7.42 -1.15 3.50
CA PRO A 90 7.72 -0.11 2.52
C PRO A 90 7.48 1.27 3.09
N THR A 91 8.30 2.24 2.70
CA THR A 91 8.12 3.65 3.07
C THR A 91 6.91 4.22 2.33
N VAL A 92 6.13 5.03 3.04
CA VAL A 92 4.89 5.67 2.57
C VAL A 92 5.14 7.14 2.31
N THR A 93 4.63 7.65 1.20
CA THR A 93 4.51 9.08 0.90
C THR A 93 3.06 9.37 0.53
N VAL A 94 2.48 10.42 1.09
CA VAL A 94 1.12 10.87 0.77
C VAL A 94 1.21 12.13 -0.10
N THR A 95 0.43 12.16 -1.19
CA THR A 95 0.36 13.30 -2.09
C THR A 95 -1.04 13.90 -2.02
N SER A 96 -1.14 15.22 -1.92
CA SER A 96 -2.37 16.00 -1.96
C SER A 96 -2.79 16.35 -3.40
N ALA A 97 -3.99 16.89 -3.56
CA ALA A 97 -4.57 17.24 -4.87
C ALA A 97 -3.76 18.31 -5.63
N ASP A 98 -3.04 19.18 -4.92
CA ASP A 98 -2.12 20.17 -5.50
C ASP A 98 -0.75 19.60 -5.88
N GLY A 99 -0.56 18.28 -5.76
CA GLY A 99 0.68 17.57 -6.11
C GLY A 99 1.78 17.63 -5.05
N LYS A 100 1.55 18.30 -3.93
CA LYS A 100 2.54 18.39 -2.84
C LYS A 100 2.50 17.18 -1.93
N THR A 101 3.60 16.94 -1.23
CA THR A 101 3.67 15.92 -0.18
C THR A 101 3.01 16.42 1.10
N VAL A 102 2.11 15.62 1.65
CA VAL A 102 1.55 15.84 2.99
C VAL A 102 2.62 15.47 4.01
N ASP A 103 2.88 16.38 4.96
CA ASP A 103 3.86 16.14 6.03
C ASP A 103 3.48 14.94 6.88
N SER A 104 4.47 14.11 7.24
CA SER A 104 4.28 12.86 7.97
C SER A 104 3.72 13.03 9.38
N SER A 105 3.84 14.21 9.98
CA SER A 105 3.22 14.55 11.26
C SER A 105 1.69 14.54 11.20
N ASN A 106 1.10 14.65 10.01
CA ASN A 106 -0.34 14.70 9.77
C ASN A 106 -1.01 13.34 9.52
N TYR A 107 -0.29 12.23 9.66
CA TYR A 107 -0.88 10.90 9.52
C TYR A 107 -0.11 9.83 10.28
N ASP A 108 -0.81 8.74 10.57
CA ASP A 108 -0.25 7.52 11.13
C ASP A 108 -0.34 6.39 10.11
N ILE A 109 0.67 5.50 10.10
CA ILE A 109 0.75 4.38 9.16
C ILE A 109 0.56 3.08 9.93
N SER A 110 -0.35 2.24 9.45
CA SER A 110 -0.51 0.88 9.95
C SER A 110 -0.38 -0.15 8.83
N TYR A 111 0.29 -1.25 9.11
CA TYR A 111 0.54 -2.34 8.18
C TYR A 111 -0.22 -3.59 8.62
N ALA A 112 -0.80 -4.31 7.67
CA ALA A 112 -1.40 -5.61 7.94
C ALA A 112 -0.40 -6.59 8.57
N ASN A 113 -0.88 -7.49 9.42
CA ASN A 113 -0.07 -8.54 10.04
C ASN A 113 0.36 -9.60 8.99
N GLY A 114 1.37 -10.41 9.35
CA GLY A 114 1.81 -11.53 8.51
C GLY A 114 2.67 -11.16 7.30
N ARG A 115 3.05 -9.89 7.12
CA ARG A 115 3.85 -9.36 5.98
C ARG A 115 5.30 -9.90 5.90
N LYS A 116 5.51 -11.10 6.43
CA LYS A 116 6.72 -11.91 6.28
C LYS A 116 6.54 -12.97 5.19
N ASP A 117 5.31 -13.42 4.94
CA ASP A 117 4.98 -14.51 4.02
C ASP A 117 4.57 -13.99 2.63
N ALA A 118 4.51 -14.87 1.63
CA ALA A 118 3.96 -14.53 0.32
C ALA A 118 2.45 -14.26 0.44
N GLY A 119 2.02 -13.12 -0.09
CA GLY A 119 0.66 -12.62 0.00
C GLY A 119 0.55 -11.16 -0.41
N THR A 120 -0.65 -10.59 -0.32
CA THR A 120 -0.92 -9.17 -0.51
C THR A 120 -1.30 -8.56 0.83
N TYR A 121 -0.77 -7.38 1.13
CA TYR A 121 -0.87 -6.75 2.45
C TYR A 121 -1.31 -5.30 2.32
N ASP A 122 -2.27 -4.91 3.14
CA ASP A 122 -2.75 -3.54 3.22
C ASP A 122 -1.78 -2.66 4.01
N VAL A 123 -1.69 -1.42 3.55
CA VAL A 123 -1.05 -0.30 4.23
C VAL A 123 -2.10 0.77 4.38
N LYS A 124 -2.54 1.03 5.60
CA LYS A 124 -3.54 2.05 5.92
C LYS A 124 -2.84 3.29 6.46
N VAL A 125 -3.17 4.43 5.89
CA VAL A 125 -2.80 5.76 6.35
C VAL A 125 -4.02 6.38 7.00
N THR A 126 -3.94 6.75 8.27
CA THR A 126 -5.00 7.44 9.01
C THR A 126 -4.58 8.88 9.25
N PHE A 127 -5.37 9.81 8.77
CA PHE A 127 -5.06 11.24 8.86
C PHE A 127 -5.38 11.84 10.22
N LYS A 128 -4.61 12.87 10.60
CA LYS A 128 -4.73 13.64 11.84
C LYS A 128 -4.33 15.11 11.61
N GLY A 129 -4.31 15.91 12.67
CA GLY A 129 -3.97 17.34 12.55
C GLY A 129 -5.01 18.08 11.72
N ASN A 130 -4.55 18.69 10.64
CA ASN A 130 -5.39 19.47 9.71
C ASN A 130 -6.16 18.59 8.70
N TYR A 131 -6.04 17.27 8.79
CA TYR A 131 -6.65 16.29 7.90
C TYR A 131 -7.51 15.32 8.68
N THR A 132 -8.45 14.66 7.98
CA THR A 132 -9.33 13.63 8.53
C THR A 132 -9.58 12.51 7.52
N GLY A 133 -9.98 11.32 8.02
CA GLY A 133 -10.24 10.15 7.20
C GLY A 133 -9.05 9.20 7.09
N SER A 134 -9.07 8.31 6.11
CA SER A 134 -7.99 7.35 5.87
C SER A 134 -7.94 6.93 4.41
N LEU A 135 -6.74 6.61 3.93
CA LEU A 135 -6.49 5.98 2.62
C LEU A 135 -5.81 4.64 2.81
N THR A 136 -6.07 3.69 1.92
CA THR A 136 -5.44 2.36 1.95
C THR A 136 -4.80 2.06 0.61
N THR A 137 -3.57 1.54 0.65
CA THR A 137 -2.87 0.98 -0.50
C THR A 137 -2.39 -0.42 -0.20
N LYS A 138 -1.79 -1.13 -1.18
CA LYS A 138 -1.37 -2.51 -1.03
C LYS A 138 0.03 -2.73 -1.57
N PHE A 139 0.74 -3.70 -0.98
CA PHE A 139 1.94 -4.27 -1.57
C PHE A 139 1.86 -5.80 -1.60
N THR A 140 2.64 -6.42 -2.47
CA THR A 140 2.64 -7.87 -2.67
C THR A 140 4.00 -8.46 -2.38
N ILE A 141 4.02 -9.59 -1.68
CA ILE A 141 5.18 -10.46 -1.52
C ILE A 141 4.95 -11.69 -2.39
N ALA A 142 5.64 -11.77 -3.52
CA ALA A 142 5.56 -12.90 -4.44
C ALA A 142 6.29 -14.13 -3.88
N LYS A 143 5.83 -15.33 -4.24
CA LYS A 143 6.52 -16.59 -3.89
C LYS A 143 7.92 -16.62 -4.49
N ALA A 144 8.90 -17.05 -3.69
CA ALA A 144 10.27 -17.24 -4.12
C ALA A 144 10.42 -18.51 -4.99
N ASN A 145 11.47 -18.56 -5.79
CA ASN A 145 11.80 -19.73 -6.59
C ASN A 145 12.48 -20.78 -5.71
N GLN A 146 12.14 -22.07 -5.94
CA GLN A 146 12.88 -23.20 -5.39
C GLN A 146 14.05 -23.56 -6.30
N SER A 147 15.17 -23.98 -5.71
CA SER A 147 16.26 -24.67 -6.44
C SER A 147 16.09 -26.18 -6.34
N LEU A 148 16.36 -26.87 -7.42
CA LEU A 148 16.31 -28.35 -7.49
C LEU A 148 17.34 -28.86 -8.48
N LYS A 149 18.21 -29.74 -8.01
CA LYS A 149 19.14 -30.48 -8.87
C LYS A 149 19.01 -31.97 -8.59
N ILE A 150 18.96 -32.81 -9.62
CA ILE A 150 18.98 -34.26 -9.51
C ILE A 150 20.47 -34.72 -9.49
N LYS A 151 20.88 -35.37 -8.41
CA LYS A 151 22.24 -35.87 -8.21
C LYS A 151 22.41 -37.34 -8.62
N SER A 152 21.33 -38.11 -8.51
CA SER A 152 21.29 -39.55 -8.84
C SER A 152 19.86 -39.90 -9.29
N PRO A 153 19.65 -40.85 -10.20
CA PRO A 153 20.65 -41.67 -10.87
C PRO A 153 21.49 -40.96 -11.92
N LYS A 154 22.59 -41.56 -12.36
CA LYS A 154 23.37 -41.11 -13.52
C LYS A 154 22.54 -41.25 -14.82
N LYS A 155 22.91 -40.52 -15.86
CA LYS A 155 22.19 -40.53 -17.16
C LYS A 155 22.24 -41.88 -17.92
N LYS A 156 23.06 -42.85 -17.47
CA LYS A 156 23.16 -44.21 -18.02
C LYS A 156 22.95 -45.21 -16.90
N MET A 157 22.14 -46.26 -17.14
CA MET A 157 21.89 -47.39 -16.22
C MET A 157 21.88 -48.70 -17.00
N LYS A 158 22.33 -49.82 -16.38
CA LYS A 158 22.16 -51.17 -16.93
C LYS A 158 20.74 -51.67 -16.62
N VAL A 159 20.18 -52.56 -17.46
CA VAL A 159 18.94 -53.27 -17.15
C VAL A 159 19.08 -54.00 -15.81
N GLY A 160 18.04 -54.04 -14.99
CA GLY A 160 18.03 -54.60 -13.64
C GLY A 160 18.60 -53.64 -12.56
N ALA A 161 19.35 -52.61 -12.93
CA ALA A 161 19.97 -51.70 -11.97
C ALA A 161 18.92 -50.91 -11.16
N LYS A 162 19.19 -50.77 -9.87
CA LYS A 162 18.38 -49.96 -8.92
C LYS A 162 19.22 -48.80 -8.40
N ALA A 163 18.69 -47.56 -8.50
CA ALA A 163 19.41 -46.38 -8.02
C ALA A 163 18.48 -45.49 -7.16
N LYS A 164 18.93 -45.13 -5.94
CA LYS A 164 18.22 -44.17 -5.10
C LYS A 164 18.20 -42.81 -5.79
N ILE A 165 17.02 -42.17 -5.89
CA ILE A 165 16.90 -40.83 -6.45
C ILE A 165 17.39 -39.84 -5.37
N LYS A 166 18.56 -39.23 -5.62
CA LYS A 166 19.13 -38.19 -4.74
C LYS A 166 18.96 -36.84 -5.39
N ILE A 167 18.49 -35.87 -4.62
CA ILE A 167 18.30 -34.49 -5.05
C ILE A 167 19.06 -33.54 -4.13
N LYS A 168 19.38 -32.34 -4.64
CA LYS A 168 19.76 -31.15 -3.86
C LYS A 168 18.71 -30.09 -4.10
N ALA A 169 18.13 -29.56 -3.01
CA ALA A 169 17.14 -28.49 -3.03
C ALA A 169 17.49 -27.47 -1.95
N ASN A 170 17.00 -26.23 -2.10
CA ASN A 170 17.12 -25.20 -1.07
C ASN A 170 16.18 -25.48 0.12
N LYS A 171 16.40 -24.77 1.24
CA LYS A 171 15.54 -24.82 2.43
C LYS A 171 14.09 -24.42 2.07
N GLY A 172 13.12 -24.99 2.80
CA GLY A 172 11.69 -24.64 2.63
C GLY A 172 11.01 -25.26 1.40
N HIS A 173 11.65 -26.26 0.76
CA HIS A 173 11.09 -26.95 -0.40
C HIS A 173 9.80 -27.70 -0.04
N GLY A 174 8.91 -27.79 -1.02
CA GLY A 174 7.65 -28.53 -0.90
C GLY A 174 7.83 -30.04 -1.05
N LYS A 175 6.73 -30.78 -0.89
CA LYS A 175 6.71 -32.24 -1.07
C LYS A 175 7.32 -32.63 -2.41
N VAL A 176 8.25 -33.60 -2.37
CA VAL A 176 8.92 -34.16 -3.54
C VAL A 176 8.05 -35.23 -4.17
N THR A 177 7.89 -35.18 -5.48
CA THR A 177 7.22 -36.21 -6.26
C THR A 177 8.09 -36.60 -7.45
N TYR A 178 7.97 -37.87 -7.87
CA TYR A 178 8.74 -38.44 -8.95
C TYR A 178 7.84 -39.04 -10.02
N LYS A 179 8.19 -38.87 -11.29
CA LYS A 179 7.47 -39.44 -12.42
C LYS A 179 8.46 -39.94 -13.48
N VAL A 180 8.19 -41.07 -14.08
CA VAL A 180 8.90 -41.57 -15.29
C VAL A 180 7.97 -41.44 -16.49
N SER A 181 8.54 -41.16 -17.67
CA SER A 181 7.77 -41.02 -18.91
C SER A 181 7.29 -42.41 -19.43
N ASN A 182 7.97 -43.47 -19.13
CA ASN A 182 7.61 -44.82 -19.57
C ASN A 182 7.90 -45.85 -18.47
N LYS A 183 6.81 -46.43 -17.92
CA LYS A 183 6.87 -47.44 -16.84
C LYS A 183 7.34 -48.80 -17.32
N LYS A 184 7.29 -49.11 -18.63
CA LYS A 184 7.81 -50.34 -19.22
C LYS A 184 9.37 -50.34 -19.27
N ILE A 185 9.99 -49.13 -19.40
CA ILE A 185 11.46 -48.99 -19.44
C ILE A 185 12.03 -48.81 -18.03
N ALA A 186 11.35 -48.05 -17.16
CA ALA A 186 11.78 -47.91 -15.76
C ALA A 186 10.58 -47.61 -14.85
N LYS A 187 10.66 -48.08 -13.60
CA LYS A 187 9.67 -47.80 -12.56
C LYS A 187 10.30 -47.16 -11.33
N ILE A 188 9.48 -46.46 -10.55
CA ILE A 188 9.90 -45.87 -9.27
C ILE A 188 9.25 -46.67 -8.15
N ASN A 189 10.07 -47.13 -7.20
CA ASN A 189 9.60 -47.80 -6.00
C ASN A 189 10.37 -47.27 -4.78
N LYS A 190 9.66 -46.80 -3.74
CA LYS A 190 10.22 -46.25 -2.48
C LYS A 190 11.41 -45.31 -2.71
N GLY A 191 11.31 -44.37 -3.66
CA GLY A 191 12.35 -43.36 -3.99
C GLY A 191 13.57 -43.93 -4.75
N LYS A 192 13.49 -45.17 -5.22
CA LYS A 192 14.51 -45.80 -6.10
C LYS A 192 13.97 -45.90 -7.52
N LEU A 193 14.78 -45.54 -8.51
CA LEU A 193 14.52 -45.82 -9.91
C LEU A 193 15.06 -47.22 -10.23
N ILE A 194 14.24 -48.06 -10.85
CA ILE A 194 14.55 -49.43 -11.26
C ILE A 194 14.48 -49.46 -12.79
N ALA A 195 15.58 -49.81 -13.44
CA ALA A 195 15.65 -49.96 -14.88
C ALA A 195 15.15 -51.38 -15.28
N LEU A 196 14.14 -51.44 -16.18
CA LEU A 196 13.45 -52.71 -16.52
C LEU A 196 13.81 -53.20 -17.92
N LYS A 197 13.89 -52.30 -18.92
CA LYS A 197 14.12 -52.65 -20.32
C LYS A 197 15.04 -51.63 -20.98
N LYS A 198 15.83 -52.04 -21.98
CA LYS A 198 16.66 -51.14 -22.79
C LYS A 198 15.77 -50.02 -23.41
N GLY A 199 16.29 -48.77 -23.43
CA GLY A 199 15.58 -47.63 -24.00
C GLY A 199 15.91 -46.30 -23.31
N LYS A 200 15.25 -45.22 -23.76
CA LYS A 200 15.36 -43.89 -23.15
C LYS A 200 14.11 -43.59 -22.31
N VAL A 201 14.29 -43.15 -21.10
CA VAL A 201 13.19 -42.72 -20.20
C VAL A 201 13.50 -41.37 -19.55
N LYS A 202 12.51 -40.50 -19.43
CA LYS A 202 12.64 -39.24 -18.73
C LYS A 202 12.22 -39.43 -17.27
N LEU A 203 13.10 -39.07 -16.31
CA LEU A 203 12.80 -38.97 -14.90
C LEU A 203 12.50 -37.48 -14.60
N THR A 204 11.27 -37.18 -14.17
CA THR A 204 10.86 -35.87 -13.71
C THR A 204 10.75 -35.89 -12.20
N VAL A 205 11.44 -34.97 -11.54
CA VAL A 205 11.32 -34.67 -10.12
C VAL A 205 10.64 -33.34 -9.97
N THR A 206 9.61 -33.27 -9.13
CA THR A 206 8.85 -32.05 -8.85
C THR A 206 8.89 -31.75 -7.36
N LEU A 207 9.31 -30.55 -7.00
CA LEU A 207 9.03 -29.94 -5.71
C LEU A 207 7.70 -29.20 -5.83
N LYS A 208 6.68 -29.61 -5.06
CA LYS A 208 5.38 -28.93 -5.05
C LYS A 208 5.54 -27.48 -4.53
N ALA A 209 4.65 -26.61 -4.97
CA ALA A 209 4.55 -25.27 -4.39
C ALA A 209 4.23 -25.34 -2.90
N THR A 210 4.70 -24.35 -2.15
CA THR A 210 4.34 -24.12 -0.74
C THR A 210 3.69 -22.75 -0.59
N LYS A 211 3.37 -22.35 0.65
CA LYS A 211 2.90 -21.00 0.94
C LYS A 211 3.83 -19.95 0.33
N ASN A 212 5.15 -20.11 0.51
CA ASN A 212 6.16 -19.10 0.19
C ASN A 212 7.01 -19.40 -1.04
N TYR A 213 6.88 -20.57 -1.65
CA TYR A 213 7.72 -20.99 -2.78
C TYR A 213 6.89 -21.47 -3.96
N LYS A 214 7.34 -21.14 -5.19
CA LYS A 214 6.78 -21.63 -6.45
C LYS A 214 7.13 -23.11 -6.63
N GLN A 215 6.33 -23.83 -7.41
CA GLN A 215 6.67 -25.18 -7.86
C GLN A 215 7.95 -25.18 -8.70
N LYS A 216 8.79 -26.22 -8.55
CA LYS A 216 9.97 -26.46 -9.40
C LYS A 216 9.95 -27.86 -9.96
N LYS A 217 10.13 -27.99 -11.27
CA LYS A 217 10.32 -29.27 -11.97
C LYS A 217 11.71 -29.34 -12.57
N VAL A 218 12.32 -30.50 -12.49
CA VAL A 218 13.56 -30.83 -13.22
C VAL A 218 13.40 -32.21 -13.84
N THR A 219 13.75 -32.33 -15.11
CA THR A 219 13.68 -33.60 -15.88
C THR A 219 15.07 -33.95 -16.39
N ILE A 220 15.45 -35.19 -16.23
CA ILE A 220 16.65 -35.77 -16.84
C ILE A 220 16.27 -36.95 -17.71
N THR A 221 16.98 -37.14 -18.82
CA THR A 221 16.86 -38.33 -19.66
C THR A 221 17.87 -39.36 -19.23
N ILE A 222 17.42 -40.61 -19.03
CA ILE A 222 18.22 -41.76 -18.64
C ILE A 222 18.19 -42.75 -19.77
N LYS A 223 19.36 -43.18 -20.23
CA LYS A 223 19.53 -44.26 -21.20
C LYS A 223 19.77 -45.58 -20.44
N VAL A 224 18.82 -46.50 -20.59
CA VAL A 224 18.96 -47.87 -20.09
C VAL A 224 19.60 -48.72 -21.19
N LYS A 225 20.70 -49.36 -20.87
CA LYS A 225 21.49 -50.21 -21.78
C LYS A 225 21.40 -51.69 -21.39
#